data_47adb505aedaf161a8b2116bb2e4200d
#
_entry.id   47adb505aedaf161a8b2116bb2e4200d
#
_cell.length_a   1.000
_cell.length_b   1.000
_cell.length_c   1.000
_cell.angle_alpha   90.00
_cell.angle_beta   90.00
_cell.angle_gamma   90.00
#
_symmetry.space_group_name_H-M   'P 1'
#
loop_
_entity.id
_entity.type
_entity.pdbx_description
1 polymer ?
#
loop_
_entity_poly.entity_id
_entity_poly.type
_entity_poly.pdbx_seq_one_letter_code
_entity_poly.pdbx_strand_id
1 'polypeptide(L)'
;RLRVPLAKRAIFIKKSFPYELVNATRVDAEAKEVEKYIIPIGDKEHRRYVKWNDLRERINDILSSDDCKVNEDKLLGPFFISKSMLESACEKEERFIKAFESKVIMYLFEDAMKMRPANIFKEHKGKMIFSEICKTFEEKCEGLFGISDIEYIETEEQE
;
A
#
# COMPACT_ATOMS: atom_id res chain seq x y z
N ARG A 1 3.80 -10.28 22.66
CA ARG A 1 3.81 -9.62 21.39
C ARG A 1 5.00 -9.99 20.58
N LEU A 2 4.76 -10.14 19.31
CA LEU A 2 5.81 -10.55 18.39
C LEU A 2 6.95 -9.56 18.33
N ARG A 3 6.62 -8.29 18.41
CA ARG A 3 7.61 -7.25 18.29
C ARG A 3 8.62 -7.23 19.43
N VAL A 4 8.18 -7.58 20.63
CA VAL A 4 9.08 -7.59 21.78
C VAL A 4 10.18 -8.64 21.63
N PRO A 5 9.85 -9.89 21.27
CA PRO A 5 10.91 -10.87 21.02
C PRO A 5 11.86 -10.47 19.90
N LEU A 6 11.33 -9.86 18.84
CA LEU A 6 12.18 -9.40 17.74
C LEU A 6 13.11 -8.28 18.18
N ALA A 7 12.58 -7.35 18.98
CA ALA A 7 13.39 -6.27 19.50
C ALA A 7 14.51 -6.78 20.41
N LYS A 8 14.20 -7.75 21.23
CA LYS A 8 15.21 -8.36 22.10
C LYS A 8 16.29 -9.05 21.29
N ARG A 9 15.89 -9.76 20.24
CA ARG A 9 16.86 -10.42 19.37
C ARG A 9 17.73 -9.41 18.65
N ALA A 10 17.12 -8.31 18.21
CA ALA A 10 17.89 -7.27 17.54
C ALA A 10 18.96 -6.69 18.46
N ILE A 11 18.63 -6.45 19.72
CA ILE A 11 19.59 -5.95 20.69
C ILE A 11 20.71 -6.94 20.92
N PHE A 12 20.36 -8.21 21.07
CA PHE A 12 21.35 -9.27 21.26
C PHE A 12 22.26 -9.39 20.05
N ILE A 13 21.67 -9.38 18.86
CA ILE A 13 22.40 -9.48 17.60
C ILE A 13 23.35 -8.30 17.47
N LYS A 14 22.92 -7.12 17.88
CA LYS A 14 23.72 -5.91 17.80
C LYS A 14 25.05 -6.05 18.50
N LYS A 15 25.10 -6.84 19.56
CA LYS A 15 26.34 -7.05 20.29
C LYS A 15 27.28 -8.01 19.57
N SER A 16 26.74 -8.88 18.73
CA SER A 16 27.49 -10.00 18.19
C SER A 16 27.57 -10.01 16.67
N PHE A 17 26.72 -9.27 15.98
CA PHE A 17 26.58 -9.40 14.54
C PHE A 17 26.72 -8.08 13.83
N PRO A 18 26.97 -8.12 12.50
CA PRO A 18 27.12 -6.91 11.72
C PRO A 18 25.85 -6.05 11.71
N TYR A 19 26.05 -4.79 11.39
CA TYR A 19 24.97 -3.82 11.33
C TYR A 19 23.85 -4.24 10.38
N GLU A 20 24.20 -4.88 9.28
CA GLU A 20 23.23 -5.32 8.29
C GLU A 20 22.19 -6.29 8.86
N LEU A 21 22.63 -7.17 9.74
CA LEU A 21 21.72 -8.14 10.35
C LEU A 21 20.74 -7.45 11.29
N VAL A 22 21.21 -6.44 12.01
CA VAL A 22 20.33 -5.67 12.89
C VAL A 22 19.29 -4.92 12.09
N ASN A 23 19.69 -4.32 10.97
CA ASN A 23 18.77 -3.62 10.10
C ASN A 23 17.72 -4.56 9.50
N ALA A 24 18.13 -5.75 9.08
CA ALA A 24 17.20 -6.74 8.53
C ALA A 24 16.15 -7.12 9.57
N THR A 25 16.55 -7.30 10.84
CA THR A 25 15.61 -7.61 11.90
C THR A 25 14.60 -6.49 12.12
N ARG A 26 15.05 -5.25 12.04
CA ARG A 26 14.16 -4.10 12.19
C ARG A 26 13.16 -4.03 11.06
N VAL A 27 13.61 -4.27 9.83
CA VAL A 27 12.74 -4.27 8.65
C VAL A 27 11.67 -5.36 8.79
N ASP A 28 12.05 -6.53 9.28
CA ASP A 28 11.08 -7.61 9.52
C ASP A 28 10.03 -7.20 10.55
N ALA A 29 10.44 -6.51 11.61
CA ALA A 29 9.51 -6.06 12.63
C ALA A 29 8.52 -5.01 12.05
N GLU A 30 9.02 -4.10 11.22
CA GLU A 30 8.17 -3.12 10.57
C GLU A 30 7.18 -3.78 9.60
N ALA A 31 7.64 -4.78 8.86
CA ALA A 31 6.79 -5.52 7.95
C ALA A 31 5.65 -6.22 8.69
N LYS A 32 5.95 -6.78 9.85
CA LYS A 32 4.93 -7.43 10.67
C LYS A 32 3.94 -6.42 11.26
N GLU A 33 4.45 -5.28 11.68
CA GLU A 33 3.58 -4.25 12.24
C GLU A 33 2.56 -3.75 11.23
N VAL A 34 2.98 -3.58 9.98
CA VAL A 34 2.12 -3.02 8.95
C VAL A 34 0.99 -3.96 8.55
N GLU A 35 1.11 -5.26 8.82
CA GLU A 35 0.09 -6.24 8.44
C GLU A 35 -1.26 -6.02 9.13
N LYS A 36 -1.30 -5.26 10.20
CA LYS A 36 -2.54 -5.06 10.96
C LYS A 36 -3.45 -3.96 10.42
N TYR A 37 -2.94 -3.10 9.54
CA TYR A 37 -3.70 -1.92 9.13
C TYR A 37 -4.70 -2.24 8.04
N ILE A 38 -5.95 -1.83 8.29
CA ILE A 38 -7.06 -1.98 7.35
C ILE A 38 -7.39 -0.60 6.81
N ILE A 39 -7.59 -0.50 5.51
CA ILE A 39 -7.86 0.77 4.85
C ILE A 39 -9.14 0.70 4.02
N PRO A 40 -9.86 1.83 3.92
CA PRO A 40 -10.98 1.93 3.00
C PRO A 40 -10.48 2.31 1.61
N ILE A 41 -11.13 1.77 0.58
CA ILE A 41 -10.86 2.14 -0.81
C ILE A 41 -12.19 2.28 -1.54
N GLY A 42 -12.20 3.13 -2.58
CA GLY A 42 -13.40 3.35 -3.35
C GLY A 42 -14.25 4.50 -2.81
N ASP A 43 -15.26 4.90 -3.57
CA ASP A 43 -16.20 5.92 -3.11
C ASP A 43 -17.25 5.31 -2.20
N LYS A 44 -18.20 6.10 -1.72
CA LYS A 44 -19.19 5.62 -0.76
C LYS A 44 -20.04 4.47 -1.28
N GLU A 45 -20.32 4.47 -2.57
CA GLU A 45 -21.15 3.42 -3.18
C GLU A 45 -20.37 2.13 -3.42
N HIS A 46 -19.06 2.24 -3.58
CA HIS A 46 -18.20 1.10 -3.93
C HIS A 46 -17.22 0.76 -2.83
N ARG A 47 -17.42 1.29 -1.63
CA ARG A 47 -16.48 1.17 -0.53
C ARG A 47 -16.14 -0.27 -0.20
N ARG A 48 -14.83 -0.54 -0.12
CA ARG A 48 -14.29 -1.82 0.27
C ARG A 48 -13.22 -1.60 1.31
N TYR A 49 -12.94 -2.62 2.10
CA TYR A 49 -11.91 -2.56 3.14
C TYR A 49 -10.93 -3.67 2.89
N VAL A 50 -9.66 -3.34 2.80
CA VAL A 50 -8.60 -4.30 2.53
C VAL A 50 -7.45 -4.02 3.48
N LYS A 51 -6.55 -5.00 3.63
CA LYS A 51 -5.33 -4.75 4.38
C LYS A 51 -4.39 -3.90 3.53
N TRP A 52 -3.88 -2.83 4.11
CA TRP A 52 -2.93 -1.96 3.41
C TRP A 52 -1.76 -2.77 2.87
N ASN A 53 -1.22 -3.66 3.70
CA ASN A 53 -0.05 -4.43 3.29
C ASN A 53 -0.33 -5.35 2.11
N ASP A 54 -1.53 -5.94 2.06
CA ASP A 54 -1.91 -6.79 0.93
C ASP A 54 -1.98 -5.97 -0.37
N LEU A 55 -2.63 -4.83 -0.32
CA LEU A 55 -2.72 -3.96 -1.49
C LEU A 55 -1.35 -3.47 -1.92
N ARG A 56 -0.55 -3.03 -0.96
CA ARG A 56 0.80 -2.55 -1.22
C ARG A 56 1.65 -3.61 -1.92
N GLU A 57 1.64 -4.83 -1.40
CA GLU A 57 2.43 -5.91 -1.98
C GLU A 57 1.94 -6.28 -3.38
N ARG A 58 0.63 -6.25 -3.60
CA ARG A 58 0.10 -6.54 -4.93
C ARG A 58 0.50 -5.46 -5.93
N ILE A 59 0.45 -4.20 -5.52
CA ILE A 59 0.93 -3.11 -6.38
C ILE A 59 2.41 -3.29 -6.67
N ASN A 60 3.21 -3.60 -5.66
CA ASN A 60 4.64 -3.82 -5.85
C ASN A 60 4.94 -4.99 -6.77
N ASP A 61 4.15 -6.05 -6.70
CA ASP A 61 4.31 -7.19 -7.61
C ASP A 61 4.11 -6.76 -9.06
N ILE A 62 3.10 -5.92 -9.31
CA ILE A 62 2.88 -5.40 -10.65
C ILE A 62 4.02 -4.49 -11.08
N LEU A 63 4.47 -3.62 -10.19
CA LEU A 63 5.57 -2.70 -10.50
C LEU A 63 6.86 -3.45 -10.83
N SER A 64 7.08 -4.59 -10.19
CA SER A 64 8.26 -5.42 -10.42
C SER A 64 8.13 -6.33 -11.63
N SER A 65 6.96 -6.41 -12.23
CA SER A 65 6.72 -7.30 -13.37
C SER A 65 7.44 -6.82 -14.61
N ASP A 66 7.48 -7.69 -15.63
CA ASP A 66 8.13 -7.36 -16.90
C ASP A 66 7.47 -6.16 -17.60
N ASP A 67 6.20 -5.92 -17.34
CA ASP A 67 5.49 -4.80 -17.95
C ASP A 67 5.91 -3.46 -17.39
N CYS A 68 6.32 -3.43 -16.14
CA CYS A 68 6.64 -2.18 -15.46
C CYS A 68 8.12 -2.01 -15.19
N LYS A 69 8.81 -3.07 -14.77
CA LYS A 69 10.26 -3.08 -14.51
C LYS A 69 10.74 -1.94 -13.62
N VAL A 70 9.96 -1.66 -12.57
CA VAL A 70 10.33 -0.60 -11.64
C VAL A 70 11.41 -1.13 -10.69
N ASN A 71 12.44 -0.31 -10.45
CA ASN A 71 13.53 -0.67 -9.57
C ASN A 71 13.06 -0.79 -8.13
N GLU A 72 13.75 -1.64 -7.38
CA GLU A 72 13.39 -1.93 -5.99
C GLU A 72 13.27 -0.68 -5.11
N ASP A 73 14.14 0.30 -5.34
CA ASP A 73 14.14 1.53 -4.55
C ASP A 73 12.93 2.42 -4.81
N LYS A 74 12.15 2.12 -5.84
CA LYS A 74 10.95 2.89 -6.17
C LYS A 74 9.65 2.17 -5.81
N LEU A 75 9.74 0.99 -5.23
CA LEU A 75 8.55 0.27 -4.77
C LEU A 75 7.99 0.93 -3.51
N LEU A 76 6.73 0.65 -3.24
CA LEU A 76 6.06 1.22 -2.07
C LEU A 76 6.55 0.55 -0.79
N GLY A 77 7.13 1.32 0.12
CA GLY A 77 7.55 0.79 1.41
C GLY A 77 6.36 0.57 2.36
N PRO A 78 6.60 -0.13 3.48
CA PRO A 78 5.50 -0.44 4.42
C PRO A 78 4.78 0.78 4.95
N PHE A 79 5.50 1.87 5.14
CA PHE A 79 4.91 3.12 5.63
C PHE A 79 5.01 4.23 4.59
N PHE A 80 4.80 3.85 3.33
CA PHE A 80 4.67 4.84 2.26
C PHE A 80 3.56 5.82 2.61
N ILE A 81 2.47 5.32 3.18
CA ILE A 81 1.49 6.14 3.87
C ILE A 81 1.88 6.12 5.34
N SER A 82 1.85 7.27 5.98
CA SER A 82 2.34 7.38 7.35
C SER A 82 1.52 6.53 8.32
N LYS A 83 2.19 6.10 9.39
CA LYS A 83 1.55 5.27 10.40
C LYS A 83 0.30 5.94 10.98
N SER A 84 0.35 7.25 11.24
CA SER A 84 -0.80 7.95 11.80
C SER A 84 -1.98 7.95 10.84
N MET A 85 -1.74 8.07 9.54
CA MET A 85 -2.80 7.99 8.55
C MET A 85 -3.40 6.59 8.48
N LEU A 86 -2.55 5.58 8.56
CA LEU A 86 -3.02 4.19 8.55
C LEU A 86 -3.86 3.88 9.79
N GLU A 87 -3.43 4.38 10.95
CA GLU A 87 -4.15 4.13 12.21
C GLU A 87 -5.54 4.75 12.22
N SER A 88 -5.72 5.90 11.58
CA SER A 88 -7.00 6.60 11.57
C SER A 88 -7.80 6.37 10.28
N ALA A 89 -7.33 5.48 9.41
CA ALA A 89 -7.94 5.30 8.08
C ALA A 89 -9.42 4.99 8.14
N CYS A 90 -9.83 4.07 9.00
CA CYS A 90 -11.23 3.65 9.09
C CYS A 90 -12.09 4.61 9.90
N GLU A 91 -11.48 5.51 10.65
CA GLU A 91 -12.21 6.52 11.40
C GLU A 91 -12.48 7.76 10.55
N LYS A 92 -11.59 8.06 9.60
CA LYS A 92 -11.68 9.23 8.73
C LYS A 92 -11.50 8.79 7.29
N GLU A 93 -12.48 8.05 6.80
CA GLU A 93 -12.36 7.35 5.51
C GLU A 93 -12.15 8.28 4.32
N GLU A 94 -12.94 9.34 4.23
CA GLU A 94 -12.81 10.25 3.09
C GLU A 94 -11.44 10.93 3.07
N ARG A 95 -10.95 11.29 4.24
CA ARG A 95 -9.62 11.87 4.36
C ARG A 95 -8.55 10.88 3.94
N PHE A 96 -8.71 9.62 4.33
CA PHE A 96 -7.74 8.59 3.96
C PHE A 96 -7.74 8.36 2.45
N ILE A 97 -8.92 8.29 1.84
CA ILE A 97 -9.02 8.05 0.41
C ILE A 97 -8.35 9.18 -0.37
N LYS A 98 -8.56 10.43 0.06
CA LYS A 98 -7.88 11.56 -0.59
C LYS A 98 -6.37 11.48 -0.39
N ALA A 99 -5.92 11.04 0.78
CA ALA A 99 -4.49 10.86 1.02
C ALA A 99 -3.91 9.75 0.16
N PHE A 100 -4.64 8.65 0.00
CA PHE A 100 -4.21 7.56 -0.87
C PHE A 100 -4.05 8.06 -2.30
N GLU A 101 -5.03 8.81 -2.78
CA GLU A 101 -4.95 9.36 -4.13
C GLU A 101 -3.75 10.29 -4.30
N SER A 102 -3.57 11.21 -3.37
CA SER A 102 -2.51 12.21 -3.51
C SER A 102 -1.11 11.67 -3.22
N LYS A 103 -1.00 10.57 -2.49
CA LYS A 103 0.30 9.97 -2.20
C LYS A 103 0.61 8.78 -3.08
N VAL A 104 -0.27 7.80 -3.12
CA VAL A 104 0.02 6.56 -3.85
C VAL A 104 -0.24 6.73 -5.34
N ILE A 105 -1.44 7.13 -5.71
CA ILE A 105 -1.79 7.23 -7.12
C ILE A 105 -0.95 8.31 -7.80
N MET A 106 -0.78 9.44 -7.15
CA MET A 106 0.04 10.52 -7.71
C MET A 106 1.49 10.10 -7.89
N TYR A 107 2.04 9.38 -6.90
CA TYR A 107 3.41 8.89 -6.99
C TYR A 107 3.58 7.92 -8.18
N LEU A 108 2.64 6.99 -8.33
CA LEU A 108 2.69 6.05 -9.43
C LEU A 108 2.57 6.76 -10.77
N PHE A 109 1.69 7.75 -10.83
CA PHE A 109 1.44 8.47 -12.06
C PHE A 109 2.58 9.41 -12.46
N GLU A 110 3.13 10.15 -11.50
CA GLU A 110 4.12 11.19 -11.80
C GLU A 110 5.58 10.75 -11.62
N ASP A 111 5.82 9.65 -10.94
CA ASP A 111 7.18 9.21 -10.67
C ASP A 111 7.42 7.77 -11.14
N ALA A 112 6.95 6.79 -10.39
CA ALA A 112 7.31 5.39 -10.64
C ALA A 112 6.96 4.92 -12.03
N MET A 113 5.80 5.30 -12.54
CA MET A 113 5.32 4.86 -13.86
C MET A 113 5.04 6.03 -14.78
N LYS A 114 5.79 7.11 -14.63
CA LYS A 114 5.60 8.34 -15.40
C LYS A 114 5.58 8.09 -16.90
N MET A 115 6.46 7.23 -17.39
CA MET A 115 6.59 6.99 -18.83
C MET A 115 5.58 5.99 -19.37
N ARG A 116 5.01 5.16 -18.51
CA ARG A 116 4.09 4.10 -18.95
C ARG A 116 2.98 3.90 -17.91
N PRO A 117 2.21 4.95 -17.61
CA PRO A 117 1.18 4.83 -16.56
C PRO A 117 0.11 3.79 -16.86
N ALA A 118 -0.18 3.54 -18.14
CA ALA A 118 -1.17 2.52 -18.49
C ALA A 118 -0.78 1.12 -18.05
N ASN A 119 0.50 0.89 -17.80
CA ASN A 119 0.95 -0.44 -17.38
C ASN A 119 0.66 -0.72 -15.91
N ILE A 120 0.40 0.30 -15.10
CA ILE A 120 -0.03 0.12 -13.71
C ILE A 120 -1.53 0.38 -13.56
N PHE A 121 -2.07 1.38 -14.25
CA PHE A 121 -3.50 1.69 -14.19
C PHE A 121 -4.23 0.92 -15.30
N LYS A 122 -4.13 -0.40 -15.23
CA LYS A 122 -4.52 -1.30 -16.33
C LYS A 122 -5.99 -1.23 -16.71
N GLU A 123 -6.85 -0.97 -15.75
CA GLU A 123 -8.30 -0.94 -16.01
C GLU A 123 -8.85 0.45 -16.17
N HIS A 124 -7.97 1.44 -16.26
CA HIS A 124 -8.41 2.79 -16.58
C HIS A 124 -8.51 2.95 -18.09
N LYS A 125 -9.70 3.23 -18.59
CA LYS A 125 -9.97 3.28 -20.02
C LYS A 125 -10.11 4.70 -20.57
N GLY A 126 -10.17 5.70 -19.71
CA GLY A 126 -10.30 7.09 -20.12
C GLY A 126 -8.97 7.76 -20.40
N LYS A 127 -8.99 9.08 -20.43
CA LYS A 127 -7.75 9.85 -20.57
C LYS A 127 -6.83 9.58 -19.40
N MET A 128 -5.55 9.47 -19.71
CA MET A 128 -4.53 9.18 -18.69
C MET A 128 -4.14 10.49 -18.00
N ILE A 129 -5.07 11.03 -17.23
CA ILE A 129 -4.84 12.21 -16.40
C ILE A 129 -5.25 11.89 -14.98
N PHE A 130 -4.62 12.56 -14.03
CA PHE A 130 -4.75 12.22 -12.62
C PHE A 130 -6.21 12.19 -12.13
N SER A 131 -6.97 13.23 -12.44
CA SER A 131 -8.35 13.31 -11.96
C SER A 131 -9.22 12.17 -12.47
N GLU A 132 -9.01 11.74 -13.72
CA GLU A 132 -9.77 10.63 -14.28
C GLU A 132 -9.33 9.29 -13.69
N ILE A 133 -8.05 9.15 -13.43
CA ILE A 133 -7.54 7.94 -12.78
C ILE A 133 -8.14 7.81 -11.38
N CYS A 134 -8.22 8.91 -10.64
CA CYS A 134 -8.84 8.90 -9.31
C CYS A 134 -10.31 8.51 -9.36
N LYS A 135 -11.04 8.96 -10.38
CA LYS A 135 -12.43 8.55 -10.56
C LYS A 135 -12.53 7.04 -10.76
N THR A 136 -11.64 6.48 -11.56
CA THR A 136 -11.63 5.03 -11.77
C THR A 136 -11.31 4.30 -10.47
N PHE A 137 -10.39 4.82 -9.67
CA PHE A 137 -10.10 4.24 -8.37
C PHE A 137 -11.33 4.27 -7.46
N GLU A 138 -12.07 5.37 -7.48
CA GLU A 138 -13.26 5.51 -6.64
C GLU A 138 -14.36 4.55 -7.06
N GLU A 139 -14.43 4.19 -8.33
CA GLU A 139 -15.44 3.27 -8.83
C GLU A 139 -14.98 1.80 -8.78
N LYS A 140 -13.74 1.53 -9.11
CA LYS A 140 -13.23 0.16 -9.24
C LYS A 140 -12.33 -0.31 -8.11
N CYS A 141 -11.94 0.57 -7.22
CA CYS A 141 -11.09 0.25 -6.08
C CYS A 141 -9.77 -0.37 -6.55
N GLU A 142 -9.40 -1.54 -6.04
CA GLU A 142 -8.18 -2.23 -6.45
C GLU A 142 -8.22 -2.66 -7.92
N GLY A 143 -9.41 -2.72 -8.49
CA GLY A 143 -9.56 -3.07 -9.91
C GLY A 143 -8.87 -2.09 -10.84
N LEU A 144 -8.64 -0.86 -10.40
CA LEU A 144 -7.88 0.12 -11.17
C LEU A 144 -6.53 -0.47 -11.64
N PHE A 145 -5.90 -1.24 -10.77
CA PHE A 145 -4.58 -1.84 -11.05
C PHE A 145 -4.68 -3.22 -11.72
N GLY A 146 -5.88 -3.70 -11.98
CA GLY A 146 -6.08 -5.04 -12.51
C GLY A 146 -6.01 -6.12 -11.45
N ILE A 147 -6.07 -5.75 -10.19
CA ILE A 147 -6.09 -6.71 -9.08
C ILE A 147 -7.50 -7.24 -8.92
N SER A 148 -7.66 -8.55 -8.86
CA SER A 148 -9.01 -9.16 -8.77
C SER A 148 -9.17 -10.14 -7.63
N ASP A 149 -8.10 -10.49 -6.94
CA ASP A 149 -8.15 -11.57 -5.96
C ASP A 149 -7.61 -11.16 -4.59
N ILE A 150 -7.79 -9.89 -4.24
CA ILE A 150 -7.41 -9.43 -2.91
C ILE A 150 -8.51 -9.76 -1.91
N GLU A 151 -8.12 -10.07 -0.69
CA GLU A 151 -9.07 -10.40 0.36
C GLU A 151 -9.75 -9.14 0.88
N TYR A 152 -11.07 -9.14 0.93
CA TYR A 152 -11.81 -8.03 1.53
C TYR A 152 -12.04 -8.30 3.00
N ILE A 153 -11.91 -7.24 3.79
CA ILE A 153 -12.14 -7.31 5.24
C ILE A 153 -13.57 -6.84 5.48
N GLU A 154 -14.36 -7.68 6.15
CA GLU A 154 -15.70 -7.27 6.52
C GLU A 154 -15.62 -6.44 7.79
N THR A 155 -16.22 -5.25 7.75
CA THR A 155 -16.31 -4.42 8.93
C THR A 155 -17.59 -4.80 9.65
N GLU A 156 -17.54 -4.74 10.97
CA GLU A 156 -18.76 -4.97 11.75
C GLU A 156 -19.73 -3.87 11.41
N GLU A 157 -20.95 -4.28 11.08
CA GLU A 157 -22.00 -3.31 10.83
C GLU A 157 -22.23 -2.49 12.06
N GLN A 158 -22.24 -1.19 11.88
CA GLN A 158 -22.60 -0.29 12.98
C GLN A 158 -24.11 -0.31 13.07
N GLU A 159 -24.61 -1.06 13.98
CA GLU A 159 -26.06 -1.19 14.15
C GLU A 159 -26.65 0.05 14.77
#